data_4da6d5923e0e5c3195f3094aa28ab4e9
#
_entry.id   4da6d5923e0e5c3195f3094aa28ab4e9
#
_cell.length_a   1.000
_cell.length_b   1.000
_cell.length_c   1.000
_cell.angle_alpha   90.00
_cell.angle_beta   90.00
_cell.angle_gamma   90.00
#
_symmetry.space_group_name_H-M   'P 1'
#
loop_
_entity.id
_entity.type
_entity.pdbx_description
1 polymer ?
#
loop_
_entity_poly.entity_id
_entity_poly.type
_entity_poly.pdbx_seq_one_letter_code
_entity_poly.pdbx_strand_id
1 'polypeptide(L)'
;MSRPKVGIALGGGGARGYAHIGVLRVLQEEGVPLDLVVGTSMGAIIGGAYAAGIDLAKLEKVLSSLDLNRLLGIPYSTFQEVGTVAGRIASELFTGTDWREREQEGTRALCQFFSLFSRGLKFEDLKVKFAVVAADIDSGEEVVLREGPLDRAIAASATVPGIHYPIRVGDRFLVDGGIINRVPADVALRLGAEIVIAVDVSAPLAAEVTSSIDVLTQVEAITARELTRVKLERVRERLGERLVVLRPKLDGISMLSLDRVSAAARKGEREIRKYLAQIKALL
;
A
#
# COMPACT_ATOMS: atom_id res chain seq x y z
N MET A 1 5.18 30.94 -15.24
CA MET A 1 5.06 29.50 -15.56
C MET A 1 4.41 28.83 -14.36
N SER A 2 3.51 27.88 -14.54
CA SER A 2 2.97 27.09 -13.42
C SER A 2 4.09 26.18 -12.89
N ARG A 3 4.12 25.94 -11.55
CA ARG A 3 5.07 24.98 -10.98
C ARG A 3 4.86 23.57 -11.53
N PRO A 4 5.87 22.72 -11.52
CA PRO A 4 5.71 21.32 -11.92
C PRO A 4 4.75 20.57 -10.98
N LYS A 5 4.01 19.60 -11.53
CA LYS A 5 3.08 18.76 -10.76
C LYS A 5 3.84 17.69 -9.98
N VAL A 6 3.64 17.67 -8.68
CA VAL A 6 4.28 16.71 -7.78
C VAL A 6 3.34 15.55 -7.47
N GLY A 7 3.77 14.35 -7.80
CA GLY A 7 3.12 13.10 -7.42
C GLY A 7 3.91 12.36 -6.34
N ILE A 8 3.19 11.73 -5.41
CA ILE A 8 3.81 10.80 -4.47
C ILE A 8 3.26 9.39 -4.70
N ALA A 9 4.16 8.40 -4.79
CA ALA A 9 3.86 6.99 -4.89
C ALA A 9 4.18 6.29 -3.57
N LEU A 10 3.15 5.82 -2.87
CA LEU A 10 3.24 5.19 -1.56
C LEU A 10 3.18 3.67 -1.73
N GLY A 11 4.28 3.01 -1.44
CA GLY A 11 4.42 1.57 -1.67
C GLY A 11 3.68 0.69 -0.67
N GLY A 12 3.37 -0.55 -1.09
CA GLY A 12 2.89 -1.62 -0.23
C GLY A 12 3.99 -2.22 0.64
N GLY A 13 3.63 -2.74 1.81
CA GLY A 13 4.60 -3.36 2.73
C GLY A 13 4.05 -3.65 4.12
N GLY A 14 2.74 -3.83 4.27
CA GLY A 14 2.10 -4.08 5.57
C GLY A 14 2.44 -2.98 6.58
N ALA A 15 2.74 -3.35 7.83
CA ALA A 15 3.08 -2.42 8.91
C ALA A 15 4.27 -1.49 8.61
N ARG A 16 5.18 -1.89 7.72
CA ARG A 16 6.29 -1.02 7.29
C ARG A 16 5.78 0.25 6.60
N GLY A 17 4.60 0.18 5.96
CA GLY A 17 3.95 1.31 5.31
C GLY A 17 3.49 2.42 6.25
N TYR A 18 3.48 2.22 7.57
CA TYR A 18 3.26 3.33 8.51
C TYR A 18 4.33 4.42 8.40
N ALA A 19 5.47 4.13 7.80
CA ALA A 19 6.48 5.13 7.47
C ALA A 19 5.95 6.25 6.56
N HIS A 20 4.93 5.97 5.76
CA HIS A 20 4.26 6.96 4.91
C HIS A 20 3.64 8.11 5.72
N ILE A 21 3.16 7.84 6.95
CA ILE A 21 2.63 8.87 7.86
C ILE A 21 3.70 9.94 8.12
N GLY A 22 4.90 9.50 8.46
CA GLY A 22 6.01 10.40 8.73
C GLY A 22 6.48 11.16 7.50
N VAL A 23 6.55 10.48 6.35
CA VAL A 23 6.91 11.12 5.07
C VAL A 23 5.90 12.22 4.71
N LEU A 24 4.61 11.92 4.73
CA LEU A 24 3.54 12.86 4.38
C LEU A 24 3.47 14.03 5.36
N ARG A 25 3.66 13.78 6.67
CA ARG A 25 3.68 14.82 7.70
C ARG A 25 4.79 15.83 7.45
N VAL A 26 6.01 15.38 7.20
CA VAL A 26 7.13 16.28 6.91
C VAL A 26 6.92 17.05 5.61
N LEU A 27 6.42 16.43 4.56
CA LEU A 27 6.11 17.15 3.31
C LEU A 27 5.06 18.24 3.53
N GLN A 28 4.05 17.98 4.36
CA GLN A 28 3.02 18.95 4.73
C GLN A 28 3.59 20.08 5.59
N GLU A 29 4.40 19.79 6.62
CA GLU A 29 5.07 20.77 7.49
C GLU A 29 5.99 21.69 6.69
N GLU A 30 6.68 21.16 5.70
CA GLU A 30 7.66 21.87 4.86
C GLU A 30 7.03 22.58 3.64
N GLY A 31 5.70 22.52 3.53
CA GLY A 31 4.95 23.18 2.46
C GLY A 31 5.19 22.61 1.07
N VAL A 32 5.64 21.36 0.95
CA VAL A 32 5.81 20.69 -0.33
C VAL A 32 4.43 20.33 -0.87
N PRO A 33 4.02 20.90 -2.04
CA PRO A 33 2.70 20.63 -2.58
C PRO A 33 2.64 19.23 -3.17
N LEU A 34 1.56 18.49 -2.89
CA LEU A 34 1.25 17.22 -3.52
C LEU A 34 0.00 17.36 -4.38
N ASP A 35 0.14 17.19 -5.70
CA ASP A 35 -0.96 17.29 -6.66
C ASP A 35 -1.65 15.94 -6.88
N LEU A 36 -0.91 14.85 -6.64
CA LEU A 36 -1.35 13.48 -6.86
C LEU A 36 -0.74 12.55 -5.83
N VAL A 37 -1.57 11.68 -5.26
CA VAL A 37 -1.14 10.55 -4.43
C VAL A 37 -1.52 9.26 -5.12
N VAL A 38 -0.60 8.31 -5.20
CA VAL A 38 -0.87 6.95 -5.70
C VAL A 38 -0.43 5.96 -4.63
N GLY A 39 -1.30 5.03 -4.26
CA GLY A 39 -1.02 4.09 -3.20
C GLY A 39 -1.26 2.64 -3.59
N THR A 40 -0.44 1.75 -3.04
CA THR A 40 -0.62 0.30 -3.09
C THR A 40 -0.69 -0.25 -1.67
N SER A 41 -1.67 -1.12 -1.34
CA SER A 41 -1.78 -1.78 -0.04
C SER A 41 -1.79 -0.77 1.12
N MET A 42 -0.88 -0.87 2.08
CA MET A 42 -0.75 0.12 3.17
C MET A 42 -0.54 1.54 2.64
N GLY A 43 0.12 1.69 1.49
CA GLY A 43 0.24 2.99 0.82
C GLY A 43 -1.11 3.55 0.35
N ALA A 44 -2.05 2.69 -0.05
CA ALA A 44 -3.42 3.08 -0.38
C ALA A 44 -4.20 3.50 0.87
N ILE A 45 -4.01 2.82 2.00
CA ILE A 45 -4.66 3.15 3.28
C ILE A 45 -4.21 4.53 3.77
N ILE A 46 -2.91 4.74 3.89
CA ILE A 46 -2.35 6.00 4.41
C ILE A 46 -2.55 7.15 3.40
N GLY A 47 -2.34 6.86 2.09
CA GLY A 47 -2.55 7.83 1.02
C GLY A 47 -4.00 8.27 0.89
N GLY A 48 -4.96 7.35 1.03
CA GLY A 48 -6.39 7.63 1.04
C GLY A 48 -6.81 8.49 2.23
N ALA A 49 -6.31 8.17 3.42
CA ALA A 49 -6.55 8.98 4.62
C ALA A 49 -6.00 10.41 4.45
N TYR A 50 -4.80 10.56 3.90
CA TYR A 50 -4.22 11.86 3.58
C TYR A 50 -5.05 12.63 2.55
N ALA A 51 -5.42 12.00 1.43
CA ALA A 51 -6.21 12.62 0.37
C ALA A 51 -7.62 13.03 0.85
N ALA A 52 -8.20 12.29 1.79
CA ALA A 52 -9.44 12.61 2.47
C ALA A 52 -9.30 13.79 3.48
N GLY A 53 -8.07 14.28 3.69
CA GLY A 53 -7.79 15.39 4.62
C GLY A 53 -7.83 14.99 6.09
N ILE A 54 -7.59 13.72 6.40
CA ILE A 54 -7.47 13.26 7.78
C ILE A 54 -6.14 13.75 8.35
N ASP A 55 -6.21 14.28 9.56
CA ASP A 55 -5.03 14.72 10.33
C ASP A 55 -4.11 13.51 10.61
N LEU A 56 -2.86 13.58 10.14
CA LEU A 56 -1.92 12.46 10.22
C LEU A 56 -1.50 12.10 11.66
N ALA A 57 -1.49 13.07 12.57
CA ALA A 57 -1.19 12.79 13.98
C ALA A 57 -2.35 12.05 14.66
N LYS A 58 -3.59 12.43 14.32
CA LYS A 58 -4.79 11.72 14.78
C LYS A 58 -4.83 10.31 14.17
N LEU A 59 -4.52 10.17 12.89
CA LEU A 59 -4.44 8.86 12.22
C LEU A 59 -3.42 7.95 12.92
N GLU A 60 -2.20 8.45 13.17
CA GLU A 60 -1.16 7.72 13.91
C GLU A 60 -1.66 7.26 15.28
N LYS A 61 -2.29 8.14 16.04
CA LYS A 61 -2.83 7.82 17.37
C LYS A 61 -3.91 6.75 17.30
N VAL A 62 -4.85 6.86 16.36
CA VAL A 62 -5.93 5.88 16.19
C VAL A 62 -5.35 4.52 15.80
N LEU A 63 -4.49 4.46 14.79
CA LEU A 63 -3.87 3.20 14.37
C LEU A 63 -3.03 2.56 15.48
N SER A 64 -2.37 3.36 16.34
CA SER A 64 -1.61 2.85 17.49
C SER A 64 -2.48 2.31 18.63
N SER A 65 -3.76 2.69 18.69
CA SER A 65 -4.70 2.25 19.74
C SER A 65 -5.55 1.06 19.35
N LEU A 66 -5.54 0.67 18.07
CA LEU A 66 -6.35 -0.43 17.55
C LEU A 66 -5.56 -1.73 17.47
N ASP A 67 -6.22 -2.84 17.76
CA ASP A 67 -5.72 -4.17 17.43
C ASP A 67 -6.00 -4.47 15.94
N LEU A 68 -5.11 -3.99 15.09
CA LEU A 68 -5.26 -4.07 13.64
C LEU A 68 -5.15 -5.50 13.11
N ASN A 69 -4.40 -6.38 13.79
CA ASN A 69 -4.34 -7.79 13.43
C ASN A 69 -5.73 -8.41 13.50
N ARG A 70 -6.42 -8.20 14.62
CA ARG A 70 -7.78 -8.69 14.82
C ARG A 70 -8.78 -8.06 13.87
N LEU A 71 -8.70 -6.73 13.67
CA LEU A 71 -9.64 -5.99 12.83
C LEU A 71 -9.53 -6.34 11.34
N LEU A 72 -8.31 -6.55 10.86
CA LEU A 72 -8.03 -6.89 9.45
C LEU A 72 -7.97 -8.40 9.22
N GLY A 73 -8.17 -9.23 10.24
CA GLY A 73 -8.05 -10.68 10.13
C GLY A 73 -6.65 -11.15 9.75
N ILE A 74 -5.62 -10.33 10.07
CA ILE A 74 -4.22 -10.61 9.76
C ILE A 74 -3.62 -11.45 10.89
N PRO A 75 -2.95 -12.58 10.60
CA PRO A 75 -2.31 -13.40 11.60
C PRO A 75 -1.21 -12.66 12.36
N TYR A 76 -1.03 -13.00 13.67
CA TYR A 76 0.04 -12.42 14.48
C TYR A 76 1.43 -12.99 14.18
N SER A 77 1.48 -14.13 13.50
CA SER A 77 2.73 -14.83 13.19
C SER A 77 2.62 -15.61 11.88
N THR A 78 3.76 -15.92 11.28
CA THR A 78 3.84 -16.76 10.08
C THR A 78 3.21 -18.14 10.30
N PHE A 79 3.31 -18.70 11.50
CA PHE A 79 2.68 -19.97 11.82
C PHE A 79 1.15 -19.90 11.78
N GLN A 80 0.55 -18.83 12.30
CA GLN A 80 -0.89 -18.60 12.20
C GLN A 80 -1.33 -18.31 10.76
N GLU A 81 -0.49 -17.62 9.97
CA GLU A 81 -0.73 -17.37 8.56
C GLU A 81 -0.82 -18.68 7.77
N VAL A 82 0.15 -19.58 7.95
CA VAL A 82 0.14 -20.93 7.34
C VAL A 82 -1.12 -21.70 7.74
N GLY A 83 -1.47 -21.69 9.01
CA GLY A 83 -2.69 -22.34 9.52
C GLY A 83 -3.96 -21.77 8.90
N THR A 84 -4.03 -20.46 8.71
CA THR A 84 -5.17 -19.78 8.07
C THR A 84 -5.30 -20.17 6.60
N VAL A 85 -4.21 -20.13 5.85
CA VAL A 85 -4.19 -20.51 4.43
C VAL A 85 -4.51 -22.00 4.25
N ALA A 86 -3.84 -22.88 5.03
CA ALA A 86 -4.08 -24.31 4.96
C ALA A 86 -5.52 -24.69 5.35
N GLY A 87 -6.08 -24.03 6.37
CA GLY A 87 -7.46 -24.24 6.80
C GLY A 87 -8.48 -23.82 5.74
N ARG A 88 -8.22 -22.74 5.00
CA ARG A 88 -9.06 -22.31 3.87
C ARG A 88 -9.01 -23.30 2.72
N ILE A 89 -7.81 -23.68 2.29
CA ILE A 89 -7.63 -24.68 1.22
C ILE A 89 -8.34 -25.99 1.59
N ALA A 90 -8.15 -26.48 2.82
CA ALA A 90 -8.83 -27.67 3.29
C ALA A 90 -10.36 -27.50 3.26
N SER A 91 -10.88 -26.38 3.78
CA SER A 91 -12.31 -26.08 3.76
C SER A 91 -12.87 -26.09 2.34
N GLU A 92 -12.21 -25.45 1.38
CA GLU A 92 -12.65 -25.40 -0.03
C GLU A 92 -12.63 -26.79 -0.68
N LEU A 93 -11.57 -27.56 -0.44
CA LEU A 93 -11.48 -28.93 -0.94
C LEU A 93 -12.56 -29.86 -0.36
N PHE A 94 -12.90 -29.72 0.92
CA PHE A 94 -13.91 -30.55 1.56
C PHE A 94 -15.35 -30.11 1.27
N THR A 95 -15.60 -28.80 1.12
CA THR A 95 -16.95 -28.28 0.90
C THR A 95 -17.31 -28.11 -0.58
N GLY A 96 -16.31 -28.11 -1.45
CA GLY A 96 -16.49 -27.80 -2.88
C GLY A 96 -17.00 -26.37 -3.15
N THR A 97 -16.92 -25.50 -2.15
CA THR A 97 -17.43 -24.13 -2.25
C THR A 97 -16.45 -23.27 -3.04
N ASP A 98 -16.91 -22.58 -4.08
CA ASP A 98 -16.12 -21.60 -4.81
C ASP A 98 -15.86 -20.39 -3.89
N TRP A 99 -14.61 -19.91 -3.82
CA TRP A 99 -14.24 -18.72 -3.07
C TRP A 99 -15.04 -17.47 -3.52
N ARG A 100 -15.53 -17.44 -4.76
CA ARG A 100 -16.37 -16.37 -5.31
C ARG A 100 -17.70 -16.24 -4.57
N GLU A 101 -18.24 -17.35 -4.03
CA GLU A 101 -19.45 -17.36 -3.22
C GLU A 101 -19.21 -16.76 -1.82
N ARG A 102 -17.97 -16.83 -1.32
CA ARG A 102 -17.54 -16.29 -0.01
C ARG A 102 -16.97 -14.87 -0.07
N GLU A 103 -16.85 -14.28 -1.26
CA GLU A 103 -16.29 -12.93 -1.47
C GLU A 103 -16.91 -11.90 -0.52
N GLN A 104 -18.24 -11.95 -0.33
CA GLN A 104 -18.97 -10.95 0.45
C GLN A 104 -18.62 -10.97 1.95
N GLU A 105 -18.22 -12.10 2.51
CA GLU A 105 -17.91 -12.21 3.95
C GLU A 105 -16.63 -11.45 4.31
N GLY A 106 -15.55 -11.68 3.57
CA GLY A 106 -14.27 -11.01 3.77
C GLY A 106 -14.29 -9.53 3.38
N THR A 107 -14.95 -9.22 2.26
CA THR A 107 -15.09 -7.87 1.73
C THR A 107 -15.81 -6.93 2.70
N ARG A 108 -16.90 -7.42 3.34
CA ARG A 108 -17.69 -6.58 4.25
C ARG A 108 -16.87 -6.06 5.43
N ALA A 109 -16.09 -6.90 6.08
CA ALA A 109 -15.29 -6.50 7.24
C ALA A 109 -14.22 -5.46 6.86
N LEU A 110 -13.50 -5.66 5.75
CA LEU A 110 -12.50 -4.73 5.26
C LEU A 110 -13.12 -3.39 4.84
N CYS A 111 -14.20 -3.41 4.06
CA CYS A 111 -14.89 -2.19 3.64
C CYS A 111 -15.45 -1.43 4.84
N GLN A 112 -16.05 -2.11 5.82
CA GLN A 112 -16.53 -1.47 7.06
C GLN A 112 -15.38 -0.82 7.84
N PHE A 113 -14.23 -1.50 7.97
CA PHE A 113 -13.06 -0.91 8.60
C PHE A 113 -12.59 0.35 7.87
N PHE A 114 -12.43 0.28 6.55
CA PHE A 114 -11.97 1.44 5.77
C PHE A 114 -13.01 2.55 5.66
N SER A 115 -14.31 2.25 5.77
CA SER A 115 -15.36 3.27 5.81
C SER A 115 -15.25 4.21 7.02
N LEU A 116 -14.65 3.74 8.13
CA LEU A 116 -14.35 4.60 9.29
C LEU A 116 -13.36 5.72 8.95
N PHE A 117 -12.44 5.47 8.03
CA PHE A 117 -11.44 6.44 7.58
C PHE A 117 -11.88 7.20 6.33
N SER A 118 -12.54 6.54 5.39
CA SER A 118 -13.05 7.18 4.19
C SER A 118 -14.31 8.02 4.42
N ARG A 119 -15.04 7.78 5.53
CA ARG A 119 -16.29 8.48 5.87
C ARG A 119 -17.34 8.43 4.75
N GLY A 120 -17.34 7.36 3.95
CA GLY A 120 -18.22 7.23 2.79
C GLY A 120 -17.86 8.12 1.60
N LEU A 121 -16.66 8.73 1.61
CA LEU A 121 -16.18 9.56 0.50
C LEU A 121 -15.94 8.71 -0.76
N LYS A 122 -16.11 9.38 -1.90
CA LYS A 122 -15.67 8.91 -3.20
C LYS A 122 -14.39 9.62 -3.62
N PHE A 123 -13.73 9.14 -4.66
CA PHE A 123 -12.53 9.79 -5.19
C PHE A 123 -12.78 11.24 -5.61
N GLU A 124 -13.98 11.54 -6.10
CA GLU A 124 -14.39 12.87 -6.55
C GLU A 124 -14.50 13.90 -5.41
N ASP A 125 -14.68 13.43 -4.17
CA ASP A 125 -14.80 14.26 -2.98
C ASP A 125 -13.44 14.64 -2.37
N LEU A 126 -12.33 14.08 -2.88
CA LEU A 126 -11.02 14.22 -2.28
C LEU A 126 -10.37 15.57 -2.60
N LYS A 127 -9.66 16.13 -1.62
CA LYS A 127 -8.95 17.42 -1.77
C LYS A 127 -7.70 17.31 -2.66
N VAL A 128 -7.07 16.14 -2.68
CA VAL A 128 -5.90 15.82 -3.49
C VAL A 128 -6.26 14.67 -4.41
N LYS A 129 -5.87 14.73 -5.67
CA LYS A 129 -6.08 13.62 -6.61
C LYS A 129 -5.46 12.35 -6.04
N PHE A 130 -6.22 11.28 -6.05
CA PHE A 130 -5.79 10.01 -5.50
C PHE A 130 -6.05 8.86 -6.49
N ALA A 131 -5.17 7.88 -6.48
CA ALA A 131 -5.35 6.62 -7.20
C ALA A 131 -4.86 5.45 -6.37
N VAL A 132 -5.52 4.33 -6.52
CA VAL A 132 -5.22 3.08 -5.81
C VAL A 132 -4.87 2.01 -6.83
N VAL A 133 -3.78 1.28 -6.58
CA VAL A 133 -3.36 0.16 -7.43
C VAL A 133 -3.80 -1.16 -6.82
N ALA A 134 -4.48 -1.97 -7.62
CA ALA A 134 -4.87 -3.34 -7.33
C ALA A 134 -4.46 -4.25 -8.49
N ALA A 135 -4.56 -5.56 -8.32
CA ALA A 135 -4.36 -6.54 -9.37
C ALA A 135 -5.64 -7.34 -9.61
N ASP A 136 -6.00 -7.53 -10.86
CA ASP A 136 -7.09 -8.41 -11.27
C ASP A 136 -6.60 -9.85 -11.26
N ILE A 137 -7.22 -10.70 -10.43
CA ILE A 137 -6.76 -12.09 -10.26
C ILE A 137 -7.06 -12.96 -11.47
N ASP A 138 -8.09 -12.63 -12.23
CA ASP A 138 -8.51 -13.43 -13.38
C ASP A 138 -7.67 -13.10 -14.64
N SER A 139 -7.36 -11.81 -14.89
CA SER A 139 -6.60 -11.39 -16.07
C SER A 139 -5.10 -11.19 -15.82
N GLY A 140 -4.68 -11.02 -14.57
CA GLY A 140 -3.32 -10.62 -14.20
C GLY A 140 -3.00 -9.15 -14.52
N GLU A 141 -3.99 -8.33 -14.84
CA GLU A 141 -3.78 -6.92 -15.17
C GLU A 141 -3.63 -6.03 -13.93
N GLU A 142 -2.82 -4.97 -14.09
CA GLU A 142 -2.78 -3.86 -13.14
C GLU A 142 -4.06 -3.03 -13.28
N VAL A 143 -4.79 -2.84 -12.17
CA VAL A 143 -5.98 -2.03 -12.12
C VAL A 143 -5.72 -0.77 -11.31
N VAL A 144 -5.92 0.40 -11.94
CA VAL A 144 -5.78 1.71 -11.29
C VAL A 144 -7.17 2.27 -11.00
N LEU A 145 -7.57 2.20 -9.73
CA LEU A 145 -8.86 2.72 -9.25
C LEU A 145 -8.72 4.20 -8.89
N ARG A 146 -9.56 5.05 -9.45
CA ARG A 146 -9.56 6.52 -9.26
C ARG A 146 -10.94 7.16 -9.30
N GLU A 147 -11.97 6.36 -9.23
CA GLU A 147 -13.38 6.76 -9.23
C GLU A 147 -14.22 5.83 -8.36
N GLY A 148 -15.39 6.30 -7.93
CA GLY A 148 -16.30 5.53 -7.10
C GLY A 148 -15.95 5.50 -5.61
N PRO A 149 -16.46 4.51 -4.84
CA PRO A 149 -16.31 4.43 -3.38
C PRO A 149 -14.86 4.21 -2.96
N LEU A 150 -14.33 5.09 -2.12
CA LEU A 150 -12.93 5.08 -1.67
C LEU A 150 -12.59 3.86 -0.80
N ASP A 151 -13.48 3.50 0.12
CA ASP A 151 -13.33 2.36 1.02
C ASP A 151 -13.17 1.03 0.25
N ARG A 152 -13.98 0.84 -0.80
CA ARG A 152 -13.92 -0.37 -1.63
C ARG A 152 -12.61 -0.47 -2.42
N ALA A 153 -12.14 0.65 -2.96
CA ALA A 153 -10.88 0.70 -3.68
C ALA A 153 -9.68 0.40 -2.75
N ILE A 154 -9.66 1.02 -1.56
CA ILE A 154 -8.62 0.77 -0.56
C ILE A 154 -8.66 -0.70 -0.10
N ALA A 155 -9.87 -1.22 0.18
CA ALA A 155 -10.05 -2.61 0.57
C ALA A 155 -9.52 -3.57 -0.49
N ALA A 156 -9.82 -3.34 -1.78
CA ALA A 156 -9.30 -4.16 -2.88
C ALA A 156 -7.77 -4.18 -2.91
N SER A 157 -7.12 -3.01 -2.77
CA SER A 157 -5.67 -2.90 -2.74
C SER A 157 -5.01 -3.48 -1.49
N ALA A 158 -5.76 -3.65 -0.41
CA ALA A 158 -5.28 -4.22 0.86
C ALA A 158 -5.66 -5.70 1.04
N THR A 159 -6.27 -6.32 0.04
CA THR A 159 -6.70 -7.72 0.05
C THR A 159 -5.52 -8.64 -0.23
N VAL A 160 -4.82 -9.04 0.83
CA VAL A 160 -3.61 -9.88 0.73
C VAL A 160 -3.99 -11.30 0.31
N PRO A 161 -3.44 -11.82 -0.82
CA PRO A 161 -3.69 -13.19 -1.26
C PRO A 161 -3.34 -14.21 -0.19
N GLY A 162 -4.21 -15.21 0.00
CA GLY A 162 -4.08 -16.22 1.06
C GLY A 162 -4.68 -15.81 2.41
N ILE A 163 -4.70 -14.51 2.75
CA ILE A 163 -5.31 -14.01 3.99
C ILE A 163 -6.77 -13.59 3.74
N HIS A 164 -7.04 -12.95 2.62
CA HIS A 164 -8.39 -12.47 2.26
C HIS A 164 -8.83 -13.05 0.92
N TYR A 165 -10.14 -13.14 0.73
CA TYR A 165 -10.71 -13.44 -0.59
C TYR A 165 -10.65 -12.20 -1.49
N PRO A 166 -10.49 -12.36 -2.82
CA PRO A 166 -10.53 -11.26 -3.76
C PRO A 166 -11.82 -10.42 -3.64
N ILE A 167 -11.71 -9.11 -3.79
CA ILE A 167 -12.86 -8.20 -3.70
C ILE A 167 -13.39 -7.90 -5.10
N ARG A 168 -14.69 -8.02 -5.28
CA ARG A 168 -15.36 -7.67 -6.54
C ARG A 168 -15.52 -6.15 -6.66
N VAL A 169 -14.94 -5.57 -7.72
CA VAL A 169 -15.11 -4.16 -8.10
C VAL A 169 -15.56 -4.11 -9.57
N GLY A 170 -16.82 -3.74 -9.81
CA GLY A 170 -17.43 -3.93 -11.13
C GLY A 170 -17.49 -5.41 -11.50
N ASP A 171 -16.94 -5.75 -12.65
CA ASP A 171 -16.87 -7.13 -13.16
C ASP A 171 -15.55 -7.85 -12.84
N ARG A 172 -14.65 -7.20 -12.11
CA ARG A 172 -13.31 -7.71 -11.79
C ARG A 172 -13.21 -8.20 -10.35
N PHE A 173 -12.40 -9.24 -10.13
CA PHE A 173 -12.01 -9.70 -8.81
C PHE A 173 -10.58 -9.24 -8.50
N LEU A 174 -10.46 -8.31 -7.54
CA LEU A 174 -9.23 -7.62 -7.24
C LEU A 174 -8.57 -8.11 -5.96
N VAL A 175 -7.24 -8.15 -6.00
CA VAL A 175 -6.36 -8.44 -4.87
C VAL A 175 -5.34 -7.32 -4.68
N ASP A 176 -4.51 -7.41 -3.63
CA ASP A 176 -3.45 -6.45 -3.32
C ASP A 176 -2.56 -6.18 -4.54
N GLY A 177 -2.45 -4.90 -4.88
CA GLY A 177 -1.65 -4.45 -6.01
C GLY A 177 -0.14 -4.68 -5.86
N GLY A 178 0.32 -5.03 -4.66
CA GLY A 178 1.74 -5.31 -4.38
C GLY A 178 2.32 -6.47 -5.16
N ILE A 179 1.49 -7.38 -5.66
CA ILE A 179 1.92 -8.48 -6.52
C ILE A 179 2.32 -8.03 -7.92
N ILE A 180 1.81 -6.89 -8.40
CA ILE A 180 2.06 -6.38 -9.75
C ILE A 180 2.75 -5.02 -9.76
N ASN A 181 2.48 -4.16 -8.78
CA ASN A 181 3.08 -2.83 -8.68
C ASN A 181 3.19 -2.37 -7.23
N ARG A 182 4.22 -2.85 -6.56
CA ARG A 182 4.41 -2.56 -5.13
C ARG A 182 4.69 -1.09 -4.86
N VAL A 183 5.43 -0.39 -5.74
CA VAL A 183 5.74 1.05 -5.63
C VAL A 183 5.28 1.74 -6.90
N PRO A 184 4.06 2.33 -6.92
CA PRO A 184 3.38 2.73 -8.15
C PRO A 184 3.85 4.08 -8.72
N ALA A 185 5.18 4.27 -8.86
CA ALA A 185 5.78 5.49 -9.38
C ALA A 185 5.47 5.71 -10.87
N ASP A 186 5.38 4.63 -11.64
CA ASP A 186 5.01 4.64 -13.05
C ASP A 186 3.53 5.05 -13.24
N VAL A 187 2.66 4.69 -12.30
CA VAL A 187 1.26 5.14 -12.29
C VAL A 187 1.21 6.65 -12.01
N ALA A 188 1.97 7.15 -11.04
CA ALA A 188 2.04 8.59 -10.78
C ALA A 188 2.51 9.37 -12.02
N LEU A 189 3.52 8.86 -12.72
CA LEU A 189 4.00 9.43 -13.98
C LEU A 189 2.92 9.41 -15.08
N ARG A 190 2.25 8.26 -15.29
CA ARG A 190 1.16 8.13 -16.28
C ARG A 190 -0.01 9.08 -16.00
N LEU A 191 -0.27 9.38 -14.72
CA LEU A 191 -1.32 10.30 -14.29
C LEU A 191 -0.89 11.78 -14.32
N GLY A 192 0.29 12.06 -14.85
CA GLY A 192 0.75 13.41 -15.17
C GLY A 192 1.61 14.09 -14.11
N ALA A 193 2.18 13.33 -13.17
CA ALA A 193 3.21 13.86 -12.28
C ALA A 193 4.50 14.17 -13.06
N GLU A 194 5.06 15.35 -12.85
CA GLU A 194 6.31 15.80 -13.47
C GLU A 194 7.51 15.61 -12.53
N ILE A 195 7.24 15.59 -11.22
CA ILE A 195 8.16 15.17 -10.15
C ILE A 195 7.48 14.02 -9.42
N VAL A 196 8.19 12.92 -9.20
CA VAL A 196 7.67 11.76 -8.47
C VAL A 196 8.52 11.47 -7.25
N ILE A 197 7.87 11.48 -6.07
CA ILE A 197 8.44 11.01 -4.82
C ILE A 197 7.95 9.58 -4.61
N ALA A 198 8.81 8.59 -4.75
CA ALA A 198 8.48 7.18 -4.58
C ALA A 198 8.95 6.69 -3.21
N VAL A 199 8.03 6.17 -2.39
CA VAL A 199 8.34 5.67 -1.05
C VAL A 199 8.29 4.15 -1.05
N ASP A 200 9.47 3.53 -1.09
CA ASP A 200 9.67 2.08 -1.09
C ASP A 200 9.86 1.58 0.34
N VAL A 201 8.87 0.91 0.87
CA VAL A 201 8.86 0.31 2.22
C VAL A 201 8.99 -1.21 2.18
N SER A 202 9.41 -1.77 1.06
CA SER A 202 9.58 -3.22 0.87
C SER A 202 10.47 -3.82 1.95
N ALA A 203 10.12 -5.04 2.38
CA ALA A 203 10.95 -5.79 3.31
C ALA A 203 12.23 -6.29 2.59
N PRO A 204 13.37 -6.41 3.32
CA PRO A 204 14.51 -7.15 2.82
C PRO A 204 14.14 -8.62 2.63
N LEU A 205 14.90 -9.33 1.80
CA LEU A 205 14.79 -10.78 1.71
C LEU A 205 15.13 -11.42 3.06
N ALA A 206 14.46 -12.52 3.39
CA ALA A 206 14.77 -13.27 4.61
C ALA A 206 16.21 -13.81 4.55
N ALA A 207 16.93 -13.71 5.68
CA ALA A 207 18.30 -14.21 5.79
C ALA A 207 18.35 -15.75 5.82
N GLU A 208 17.30 -16.37 6.36
CA GLU A 208 17.16 -17.82 6.46
C GLU A 208 15.81 -18.25 5.86
N VAL A 209 15.82 -19.35 5.13
CA VAL A 209 14.66 -19.96 4.49
C VAL A 209 14.68 -21.43 4.90
N THR A 210 13.81 -21.79 5.85
CA THR A 210 13.87 -23.08 6.54
C THR A 210 12.69 -23.99 6.26
N SER A 211 11.58 -23.44 5.76
CA SER A 211 10.36 -24.19 5.47
C SER A 211 9.87 -23.98 4.04
N SER A 212 8.99 -24.85 3.55
CA SER A 212 8.39 -24.69 2.22
C SER A 212 7.60 -23.38 2.09
N ILE A 213 6.98 -22.89 3.17
CA ILE A 213 6.27 -21.63 3.16
C ILE A 213 7.26 -20.45 3.08
N ASP A 214 8.42 -20.54 3.75
CA ASP A 214 9.47 -19.53 3.62
C ASP A 214 9.97 -19.47 2.17
N VAL A 215 10.09 -20.62 1.49
CA VAL A 215 10.47 -20.67 0.06
C VAL A 215 9.45 -19.91 -0.77
N LEU A 216 8.15 -20.17 -0.60
CA LEU A 216 7.08 -19.49 -1.36
C LEU A 216 7.08 -17.99 -1.10
N THR A 217 7.19 -17.59 0.16
CA THR A 217 7.26 -16.17 0.57
C THR A 217 8.49 -15.48 0.00
N GLN A 218 9.63 -16.17 0.02
CA GLN A 218 10.89 -15.64 -0.53
C GLN A 218 10.82 -15.50 -2.05
N VAL A 219 10.20 -16.44 -2.77
CA VAL A 219 9.99 -16.35 -4.22
C VAL A 219 9.13 -15.14 -4.57
N GLU A 220 8.02 -14.93 -3.83
CA GLU A 220 7.19 -13.73 -4.00
C GLU A 220 8.00 -12.46 -3.76
N ALA A 221 8.77 -12.40 -2.67
CA ALA A 221 9.58 -11.24 -2.31
C ALA A 221 10.66 -10.93 -3.37
N ILE A 222 11.31 -11.95 -3.93
CA ILE A 222 12.29 -11.80 -5.02
C ILE A 222 11.61 -11.22 -6.26
N THR A 223 10.49 -11.80 -6.68
CA THR A 223 9.75 -11.37 -7.88
C THR A 223 9.26 -9.93 -7.73
N ALA A 224 8.65 -9.60 -6.60
CA ALA A 224 8.15 -8.25 -6.32
C ALA A 224 9.27 -7.21 -6.25
N ARG A 225 10.43 -7.57 -5.68
CA ARG A 225 11.61 -6.71 -5.64
C ARG A 225 12.15 -6.43 -7.04
N GLU A 226 12.28 -7.45 -7.86
CA GLU A 226 12.79 -7.30 -9.22
C GLU A 226 11.84 -6.48 -10.09
N LEU A 227 10.54 -6.76 -10.01
CA LEU A 227 9.51 -5.97 -10.71
C LEU A 227 9.53 -4.49 -10.29
N THR A 228 9.65 -4.22 -8.98
CA THR A 228 9.78 -2.85 -8.45
C THR A 228 11.04 -2.17 -9.00
N ARG A 229 12.18 -2.86 -9.04
CA ARG A 229 13.43 -2.34 -9.59
C ARG A 229 13.25 -1.93 -11.06
N VAL A 230 12.74 -2.83 -11.89
CA VAL A 230 12.52 -2.57 -13.33
C VAL A 230 11.55 -1.41 -13.55
N LYS A 231 10.45 -1.35 -12.81
CA LYS A 231 9.48 -0.24 -12.93
C LYS A 231 10.10 1.10 -12.52
N LEU A 232 10.83 1.17 -11.41
CA LEU A 232 11.51 2.39 -10.97
C LEU A 232 12.60 2.84 -11.95
N GLU A 233 13.35 1.91 -12.55
CA GLU A 233 14.34 2.22 -13.59
C GLU A 233 13.68 2.87 -14.82
N ARG A 234 12.57 2.31 -15.31
CA ARG A 234 11.82 2.91 -16.43
C ARG A 234 11.32 4.32 -16.12
N VAL A 235 10.89 4.57 -14.88
CA VAL A 235 10.50 5.93 -14.45
C VAL A 235 11.71 6.85 -14.40
N ARG A 236 12.86 6.37 -13.91
CA ARG A 236 14.12 7.12 -13.85
C ARG A 236 14.64 7.49 -15.23
N GLU A 237 14.53 6.62 -16.21
CA GLU A 237 14.88 6.92 -17.61
C GLU A 237 14.11 8.11 -18.16
N ARG A 238 12.85 8.31 -17.73
CA ARG A 238 11.99 9.41 -18.17
C ARG A 238 12.15 10.69 -17.36
N LEU A 239 12.30 10.56 -16.04
CA LEU A 239 12.30 11.71 -15.13
C LEU A 239 13.70 12.15 -14.68
N GLY A 240 14.73 11.30 -14.77
CA GLY A 240 16.07 11.59 -14.26
C GLY A 240 16.04 11.95 -12.78
N GLU A 241 16.57 13.11 -12.44
CA GLU A 241 16.63 13.68 -11.08
C GLU A 241 15.25 14.00 -10.50
N ARG A 242 14.21 14.12 -11.31
CA ARG A 242 12.83 14.37 -10.89
C ARG A 242 12.14 13.13 -10.30
N LEU A 243 12.77 11.97 -10.31
CA LEU A 243 12.39 10.80 -9.51
C LEU A 243 13.21 10.73 -8.24
N VAL A 244 12.59 11.01 -7.10
CA VAL A 244 13.17 10.89 -5.77
C VAL A 244 12.68 9.60 -5.12
N VAL A 245 13.56 8.64 -4.86
CA VAL A 245 13.19 7.35 -4.25
C VAL A 245 13.64 7.33 -2.79
N LEU A 246 12.67 7.22 -1.89
CA LEU A 246 12.88 7.12 -0.45
C LEU A 246 12.82 5.65 -0.01
N ARG A 247 13.82 5.20 0.76
CA ARG A 247 13.89 3.86 1.34
C ARG A 247 14.15 3.95 2.84
N PRO A 248 13.10 4.16 3.65
CA PRO A 248 13.25 4.24 5.10
C PRO A 248 13.90 2.97 5.68
N LYS A 249 14.90 3.13 6.55
CA LYS A 249 15.52 2.00 7.25
C LYS A 249 14.56 1.46 8.32
N LEU A 250 13.80 0.43 7.98
CA LEU A 250 12.73 -0.15 8.81
C LEU A 250 13.19 -1.43 9.53
N ASP A 251 14.46 -1.47 9.97
CA ASP A 251 15.02 -2.59 10.71
C ASP A 251 14.20 -2.84 12.00
N GLY A 252 13.92 -4.11 12.29
CA GLY A 252 13.10 -4.53 13.42
C GLY A 252 11.59 -4.28 13.25
N ILE A 253 11.14 -3.92 12.04
CA ILE A 253 9.72 -3.80 11.70
C ILE A 253 9.43 -4.74 10.53
N SER A 254 8.71 -5.83 10.81
CA SER A 254 8.21 -6.76 9.81
C SER A 254 6.90 -6.25 9.17
N MET A 255 6.43 -6.91 8.13
CA MET A 255 5.13 -6.61 7.51
C MET A 255 3.96 -6.83 8.47
N LEU A 256 4.11 -7.73 9.46
CA LEU A 256 3.08 -8.09 10.44
C LEU A 256 3.19 -7.30 11.77
N SER A 257 4.17 -6.41 11.93
CA SER A 257 4.37 -5.61 13.15
C SER A 257 3.39 -4.44 13.25
N LEU A 258 2.08 -4.73 13.24
CA LEU A 258 1.02 -3.71 13.20
C LEU A 258 0.93 -2.84 14.47
N ASP A 259 1.64 -3.21 15.53
CA ASP A 259 1.83 -2.44 16.77
C ASP A 259 2.92 -1.36 16.67
N ARG A 260 3.71 -1.33 15.58
CA ARG A 260 4.89 -0.47 15.43
C ARG A 260 4.63 0.84 14.68
N VAL A 261 3.39 1.37 14.74
CA VAL A 261 2.94 2.56 13.98
C VAL A 261 3.89 3.74 14.16
N SER A 262 4.06 4.24 15.39
CA SER A 262 4.89 5.42 15.67
C SER A 262 6.39 5.19 15.41
N ALA A 263 6.87 3.96 15.57
CA ALA A 263 8.26 3.64 15.27
C ALA A 263 8.54 3.73 13.77
N ALA A 264 7.63 3.22 12.93
CA ALA A 264 7.74 3.30 11.48
C ALA A 264 7.58 4.75 10.99
N ALA A 265 6.59 5.49 11.51
CA ALA A 265 6.38 6.90 11.17
C ALA A 265 7.64 7.75 11.40
N ARG A 266 8.29 7.64 12.57
CA ARG A 266 9.56 8.34 12.87
C ARG A 266 10.70 7.96 11.90
N LYS A 267 10.74 6.72 11.42
CA LYS A 267 11.74 6.29 10.42
C LYS A 267 11.45 6.91 9.05
N GLY A 268 10.18 7.05 8.69
CA GLY A 268 9.74 7.78 7.49
C GLY A 268 10.13 9.26 7.53
N GLU A 269 9.86 9.95 8.65
CA GLU A 269 10.30 11.35 8.85
C GLU A 269 11.80 11.53 8.68
N ARG A 270 12.59 10.65 9.32
CA ARG A 270 14.04 10.71 9.23
C ARG A 270 14.52 10.53 7.78
N GLU A 271 13.86 9.67 7.04
CA GLU A 271 14.24 9.43 5.64
C GLU A 271 13.96 10.63 4.76
N ILE A 272 12.73 11.15 4.75
CA ILE A 272 12.36 12.28 3.88
C ILE A 272 13.18 13.54 4.15
N ARG A 273 13.55 13.81 5.41
CA ARG A 273 14.37 14.98 5.76
C ARG A 273 15.73 15.01 5.06
N LYS A 274 16.28 13.86 4.65
CA LYS A 274 17.54 13.79 3.88
C LYS A 274 17.38 14.31 2.45
N TYR A 275 16.16 14.29 1.91
CA TYR A 275 15.86 14.63 0.52
C TYR A 275 15.12 15.96 0.36
N LEU A 276 14.79 16.67 1.45
CA LEU A 276 14.01 17.91 1.40
C LEU A 276 14.67 18.98 0.54
N ALA A 277 15.99 19.17 0.65
CA ALA A 277 16.71 20.16 -0.14
C ALA A 277 16.64 19.83 -1.63
N GLN A 278 16.81 18.56 -2.00
CA GLN A 278 16.67 18.10 -3.38
C GLN A 278 15.23 18.33 -3.89
N ILE A 279 14.22 17.92 -3.12
CA ILE A 279 12.81 18.06 -3.51
C ILE A 279 12.44 19.53 -3.70
N LYS A 280 12.86 20.40 -2.76
CA LYS A 280 12.60 21.85 -2.87
C LYS A 280 13.30 22.51 -4.06
N ALA A 281 14.47 22.01 -4.45
CA ALA A 281 15.18 22.51 -5.64
C ALA A 281 14.53 22.10 -6.97
N LEU A 282 13.62 21.13 -6.97
CA LEU A 282 12.87 20.67 -8.14
C LEU A 282 11.55 21.44 -8.33
N LEU A 283 11.06 22.18 -7.30
CA LEU A 283 9.79 22.92 -7.32
C LEU A 283 9.93 24.28 -7.99
#